data_b674c9d573599a76eed2c4903ca3e8b3
#
_entry.id   b674c9d573599a76eed2c4903ca3e8b3
#
_cell.length_a   1.000
_cell.length_b   1.000
_cell.length_c   1.000
_cell.angle_alpha   90.00
_cell.angle_beta   90.00
_cell.angle_gamma   90.00
#
_symmetry.space_group_name_H-M   'P 1'
#
loop_
_entity.id
_entity.type
_entity.pdbx_description
1 polymer ?
#
loop_
_entity_poly.entity_id
_entity_poly.type
_entity_poly.pdbx_seq_one_letter_code
_entity_poly.pdbx_strand_id
1 'polypeptide(L)'
;AFFKALLFLGSGAVILAYHHEQNIFKMGGLFYKNKFLFAVFAIGGGALAAIPWITVGYYSKDEIIWEAFASGHMNLFWMAVVGAFLTSIYTFRMIWIVFFGEEKTPIHDLKGWTYWLPLAVLLVLSTAVGAMIHPPLAGVLPQSFSVIHPEVEHGKHTAEMIVMAAMLAGLIVGAFLFALDKGRIVSKFTQTGLGRALNYWCYHGLGFDALYDIVFVKPFLLIGKLIKNDPIDRTWNILPALSLAGNRVATWFQSGSIRGYAASFGLGMAVLLVLVMMMIGK
;
A
#
# COMPACT_ATOMS: atom_id res chain seq x y z
N ALA A 1 11.15 -5.59 -9.26
CA ALA A 1 10.91 -4.22 -8.77
C ALA A 1 10.58 -3.27 -9.93
N PHE A 2 11.32 -3.27 -11.04
CA PHE A 2 11.21 -2.28 -12.12
C PHE A 2 9.80 -2.17 -12.74
N PHE A 3 9.23 -3.26 -13.20
CA PHE A 3 7.93 -3.23 -13.88
C PHE A 3 6.76 -2.87 -12.93
N LYS A 4 6.86 -3.17 -11.64
CA LYS A 4 5.86 -2.71 -10.67
C LYS A 4 5.94 -1.21 -10.45
N ALA A 5 7.14 -0.66 -10.33
CA ALA A 5 7.35 0.78 -10.26
C ALA A 5 6.88 1.48 -11.55
N LEU A 6 7.17 0.88 -12.71
CA LEU A 6 6.70 1.37 -14.01
C LEU A 6 5.17 1.45 -14.08
N LEU A 7 4.47 0.38 -13.71
CA LEU A 7 3.00 0.34 -13.71
C LEU A 7 2.40 1.31 -12.69
N PHE A 8 3.02 1.43 -11.52
CA PHE A 8 2.56 2.34 -10.48
C PHE A 8 2.68 3.81 -10.92
N LEU A 9 3.85 4.23 -11.37
CA LEU A 9 4.06 5.59 -11.87
C LEU A 9 3.24 5.85 -13.15
N GLY A 10 3.15 4.86 -14.04
CA GLY A 10 2.30 4.92 -15.22
C GLY A 10 0.82 5.11 -14.86
N SER A 11 0.32 4.40 -13.85
CA SER A 11 -1.05 4.58 -13.35
C SER A 11 -1.28 5.98 -12.82
N GLY A 12 -0.32 6.56 -12.08
CA GLY A 12 -0.36 7.94 -11.65
C GLY A 12 -0.47 8.91 -12.83
N ALA A 13 0.33 8.69 -13.89
CA ALA A 13 0.26 9.50 -15.10
C ALA A 13 -1.09 9.36 -15.83
N VAL A 14 -1.66 8.15 -15.90
CA VAL A 14 -3.00 7.93 -16.46
C VAL A 14 -4.08 8.67 -15.65
N ILE A 15 -4.05 8.56 -14.33
CA ILE A 15 -5.00 9.27 -13.44
C ILE A 15 -4.92 10.79 -13.65
N LEU A 16 -3.72 11.34 -13.77
CA LEU A 16 -3.53 12.76 -14.07
C LEU A 16 -4.08 13.13 -15.45
N ALA A 17 -3.87 12.28 -16.47
CA ALA A 17 -4.42 12.50 -17.80
C ALA A 17 -5.95 12.54 -17.84
N TYR A 18 -6.61 11.85 -16.91
CA TYR A 18 -8.08 11.82 -16.77
C TYR A 18 -8.60 12.71 -15.63
N HIS A 19 -7.93 13.80 -15.29
CA HIS A 19 -8.37 14.75 -14.25
C HIS A 19 -8.65 14.10 -12.88
N HIS A 20 -7.77 13.20 -12.43
CA HIS A 20 -7.88 12.45 -11.18
C HIS A 20 -9.01 11.39 -11.14
N GLU A 21 -9.61 11.04 -12.29
CA GLU A 21 -10.52 9.88 -12.34
C GLU A 21 -9.72 8.60 -12.13
N GLN A 22 -10.20 7.72 -11.25
CA GLN A 22 -9.58 6.43 -10.92
C GLN A 22 -10.39 5.24 -11.41
N ASN A 23 -11.64 5.47 -11.78
CA ASN A 23 -12.50 4.41 -12.27
C ASN A 23 -12.23 4.12 -13.76
N ILE A 24 -11.61 2.96 -14.03
CA ILE A 24 -11.27 2.54 -15.39
C ILE A 24 -12.47 2.49 -16.35
N PHE A 25 -13.69 2.30 -15.81
CA PHE A 25 -14.91 2.27 -16.62
C PHE A 25 -15.38 3.65 -17.10
N LYS A 26 -14.81 4.72 -16.54
CA LYS A 26 -15.01 6.10 -16.99
C LYS A 26 -13.88 6.61 -17.89
N MET A 27 -12.83 5.80 -18.09
CA MET A 27 -11.71 6.07 -18.97
C MET A 27 -11.99 5.50 -20.37
N GLY A 28 -11.04 5.65 -21.29
CA GLY A 28 -11.07 5.04 -22.62
C GLY A 28 -10.41 5.93 -23.68
N GLY A 29 -9.93 5.34 -24.77
CA GLY A 29 -9.36 6.07 -25.90
C GLY A 29 -7.94 6.61 -25.72
N LEU A 30 -7.24 6.27 -24.64
CA LEU A 30 -5.91 6.82 -24.34
C LEU A 30 -4.85 6.46 -25.38
N PHE A 31 -4.98 5.34 -26.08
CA PHE A 31 -4.04 4.91 -27.12
C PHE A 31 -3.85 5.97 -28.22
N TYR A 32 -4.92 6.60 -28.65
CA TYR A 32 -4.90 7.59 -29.73
C TYR A 32 -4.29 8.93 -29.32
N LYS A 33 -4.31 9.24 -28.02
CA LYS A 33 -3.76 10.48 -27.45
C LYS A 33 -2.33 10.32 -26.94
N ASN A 34 -2.00 9.16 -26.36
CA ASN A 34 -0.72 8.95 -25.72
C ASN A 34 -0.16 7.53 -25.93
N LYS A 35 0.54 7.36 -27.06
CA LYS A 35 1.17 6.08 -27.42
C LYS A 35 2.29 5.66 -26.46
N PHE A 36 2.96 6.63 -25.82
CA PHE A 36 4.03 6.31 -24.86
C PHE A 36 3.48 5.66 -23.59
N LEU A 37 2.40 6.19 -23.03
CA LEU A 37 1.74 5.54 -21.89
C LEU A 37 1.23 4.14 -22.25
N PHE A 38 0.77 3.95 -23.49
CA PHE A 38 0.44 2.60 -23.95
C PHE A 38 1.67 1.67 -23.93
N ALA A 39 2.82 2.11 -24.42
CA ALA A 39 4.05 1.32 -24.37
C ALA A 39 4.46 1.00 -22.92
N VAL A 40 4.33 1.94 -21.99
CA VAL A 40 4.55 1.75 -20.55
C VAL A 40 3.68 0.62 -20.01
N PHE A 41 2.39 0.63 -20.32
CA PHE A 41 1.46 -0.39 -19.87
C PHE A 41 1.60 -1.72 -20.61
N ALA A 42 1.93 -1.70 -21.89
CA ALA A 42 2.15 -2.90 -22.69
C ALA A 42 3.39 -3.67 -22.17
N ILE A 43 4.51 -2.99 -21.94
CA ILE A 43 5.74 -3.61 -21.42
C ILE A 43 5.59 -3.94 -19.93
N GLY A 44 5.09 -3.02 -19.11
CA GLY A 44 4.89 -3.25 -17.67
C GLY A 44 3.87 -4.35 -17.39
N GLY A 45 2.74 -4.34 -18.10
CA GLY A 45 1.71 -5.38 -18.02
C GLY A 45 2.19 -6.71 -18.61
N GLY A 46 2.95 -6.65 -19.71
CA GLY A 46 3.62 -7.81 -20.28
C GLY A 46 4.60 -8.44 -19.29
N ALA A 47 5.37 -7.64 -18.57
CA ALA A 47 6.28 -8.11 -17.53
C ALA A 47 5.51 -8.71 -16.33
N LEU A 48 4.37 -8.15 -15.97
CA LEU A 48 3.48 -8.70 -14.94
C LEU A 48 2.89 -10.05 -15.37
N ALA A 49 2.50 -10.19 -16.64
CA ALA A 49 2.03 -11.45 -17.22
C ALA A 49 3.17 -12.44 -17.49
N ALA A 50 4.43 -12.00 -17.47
CA ALA A 50 5.63 -12.77 -17.80
C ALA A 50 5.70 -13.17 -19.29
N ILE A 51 5.54 -12.19 -20.20
CA ILE A 51 5.70 -12.44 -21.64
C ILE A 51 7.13 -12.90 -21.93
N PRO A 52 7.31 -14.07 -22.59
CA PRO A 52 8.61 -14.66 -22.79
C PRO A 52 9.58 -13.77 -23.57
N TRP A 53 10.86 -13.88 -23.25
CA TRP A 53 12.02 -13.24 -23.89
C TRP A 53 12.04 -11.72 -23.94
N ILE A 54 10.91 -11.06 -23.89
CA ILE A 54 10.80 -9.59 -24.08
C ILE A 54 10.87 -8.88 -22.74
N THR A 55 10.28 -9.48 -21.68
CA THR A 55 10.05 -8.79 -20.41
C THR A 55 10.86 -9.38 -19.26
N VAL A 56 11.28 -8.53 -18.34
CA VAL A 56 12.04 -8.93 -17.15
C VAL A 56 11.23 -9.88 -16.24
N GLY A 57 9.90 -9.82 -16.28
CA GLY A 57 9.02 -10.67 -15.48
C GLY A 57 9.11 -12.16 -15.82
N TYR A 58 9.41 -12.49 -17.06
CA TYR A 58 9.64 -13.86 -17.50
C TYR A 58 10.79 -14.51 -16.73
N TYR A 59 11.94 -13.86 -16.68
CA TYR A 59 13.15 -14.39 -16.02
C TYR A 59 13.03 -14.56 -14.51
N SER A 60 12.13 -13.86 -13.86
CA SER A 60 11.95 -13.94 -12.41
C SER A 60 10.77 -14.81 -11.98
N LYS A 61 9.64 -14.74 -12.70
CA LYS A 61 8.42 -15.45 -12.34
C LYS A 61 8.52 -16.95 -12.64
N ASP A 62 9.11 -17.28 -13.78
CA ASP A 62 9.29 -18.68 -14.18
C ASP A 62 10.23 -19.42 -13.25
N GLU A 63 11.30 -18.76 -12.77
CA GLU A 63 12.23 -19.37 -11.80
C GLU A 63 11.54 -19.67 -10.46
N ILE A 64 10.69 -18.76 -9.96
CA ILE A 64 9.90 -19.01 -8.73
C ILE A 64 8.94 -20.19 -8.89
N ILE A 65 8.28 -20.29 -10.04
CA ILE A 65 7.32 -21.36 -10.30
C ILE A 65 8.05 -22.68 -10.50
N TRP A 66 9.19 -22.64 -11.18
CA TRP A 66 10.08 -23.78 -11.34
C TRP A 66 10.56 -24.31 -9.98
N GLU A 67 10.99 -23.45 -9.07
CA GLU A 67 11.46 -23.86 -7.75
C GLU A 67 10.34 -24.57 -6.95
N ALA A 68 9.10 -24.09 -7.05
CA ALA A 68 7.95 -24.79 -6.46
C ALA A 68 7.73 -26.18 -7.04
N PHE A 69 7.94 -26.37 -8.34
CA PHE A 69 7.88 -27.66 -9.01
C PHE A 69 9.03 -28.57 -8.59
N ALA A 70 10.27 -28.05 -8.63
CA ALA A 70 11.49 -28.79 -8.31
C ALA A 70 11.53 -29.26 -6.85
N SER A 71 10.99 -28.45 -5.94
CA SER A 71 10.84 -28.80 -4.51
C SER A 71 9.69 -29.78 -4.22
N GLY A 72 8.99 -30.29 -5.24
CA GLY A 72 7.89 -31.23 -5.08
C GLY A 72 6.58 -30.62 -4.55
N HIS A 73 6.50 -29.29 -4.41
CA HIS A 73 5.30 -28.60 -3.92
C HIS A 73 4.27 -28.40 -5.04
N MET A 74 3.72 -29.50 -5.57
CA MET A 74 2.80 -29.49 -6.71
C MET A 74 1.56 -28.62 -6.49
N ASN A 75 1.05 -28.52 -5.26
CA ASN A 75 -0.09 -27.64 -4.97
C ASN A 75 0.26 -26.15 -5.22
N LEU A 76 1.46 -25.71 -4.78
CA LEU A 76 1.93 -24.34 -5.00
C LEU A 76 2.18 -24.10 -6.48
N PHE A 77 2.76 -25.06 -7.19
CA PHE A 77 2.97 -24.98 -8.64
C PHE A 77 1.64 -24.72 -9.37
N TRP A 78 0.62 -25.58 -9.16
CA TRP A 78 -0.67 -25.40 -9.83
C TRP A 78 -1.39 -24.11 -9.43
N MET A 79 -1.31 -23.69 -8.16
CA MET A 79 -1.84 -22.40 -7.74
C MET A 79 -1.14 -21.23 -8.46
N ALA A 80 0.16 -21.32 -8.66
CA ALA A 80 0.94 -20.30 -9.38
C ALA A 80 0.60 -20.28 -10.88
N VAL A 81 0.38 -21.45 -11.51
CA VAL A 81 -0.07 -21.58 -12.91
C VAL A 81 -1.45 -20.92 -13.11
N VAL A 82 -2.40 -21.22 -12.23
CA VAL A 82 -3.73 -20.57 -12.24
C VAL A 82 -3.58 -19.05 -12.01
N GLY A 83 -2.72 -18.64 -11.09
CA GLY A 83 -2.40 -17.24 -10.85
C GLY A 83 -1.81 -16.55 -12.10
N ALA A 84 -0.95 -17.22 -12.86
CA ALA A 84 -0.39 -16.71 -14.11
C ALA A 84 -1.47 -16.51 -15.18
N PHE A 85 -2.37 -17.48 -15.33
CA PHE A 85 -3.53 -17.39 -16.22
C PHE A 85 -4.43 -16.19 -15.88
N LEU A 86 -4.83 -16.06 -14.62
CA LEU A 86 -5.68 -14.96 -14.16
C LEU A 86 -4.99 -13.59 -14.30
N THR A 87 -3.67 -13.54 -14.02
CA THR A 87 -2.87 -12.32 -14.18
C THR A 87 -2.93 -11.80 -15.60
N SER A 88 -2.81 -12.70 -16.58
CA SER A 88 -2.87 -12.33 -18.00
C SER A 88 -4.24 -11.79 -18.38
N ILE A 89 -5.31 -12.38 -17.88
CA ILE A 89 -6.68 -11.91 -18.16
C ILE A 89 -6.91 -10.49 -17.60
N TYR A 90 -6.63 -10.26 -16.32
CA TYR A 90 -6.94 -8.96 -15.73
C TYR A 90 -6.02 -7.84 -16.24
N THR A 91 -4.77 -8.16 -16.55
CA THR A 91 -3.84 -7.19 -17.15
C THR A 91 -4.32 -6.77 -18.54
N PHE A 92 -4.68 -7.75 -19.38
CA PHE A 92 -5.23 -7.46 -20.70
C PHE A 92 -6.52 -6.64 -20.61
N ARG A 93 -7.44 -7.03 -19.73
CA ARG A 93 -8.69 -6.30 -19.49
C ARG A 93 -8.44 -4.84 -19.14
N MET A 94 -7.53 -4.57 -18.21
CA MET A 94 -7.18 -3.22 -17.77
C MET A 94 -6.65 -2.39 -18.94
N ILE A 95 -5.67 -2.92 -19.67
CA ILE A 95 -5.06 -2.25 -20.82
C ILE A 95 -6.12 -1.99 -21.90
N TRP A 96 -6.95 -2.98 -22.21
CA TRP A 96 -7.96 -2.85 -23.24
C TRP A 96 -8.98 -1.76 -22.93
N ILE A 97 -9.53 -1.75 -21.71
CA ILE A 97 -10.55 -0.78 -21.30
C ILE A 97 -9.99 0.65 -21.32
N VAL A 98 -8.80 0.86 -20.76
CA VAL A 98 -8.21 2.19 -20.60
C VAL A 98 -7.72 2.75 -21.94
N PHE A 99 -7.09 1.92 -22.76
CA PHE A 99 -6.42 2.42 -23.97
C PHE A 99 -7.29 2.32 -25.22
N PHE A 100 -8.12 1.30 -25.36
CA PHE A 100 -8.92 1.04 -26.57
C PHE A 100 -10.44 1.14 -26.34
N GLY A 101 -10.89 1.35 -25.11
CA GLY A 101 -12.30 1.62 -24.80
C GLY A 101 -12.78 2.94 -25.42
N GLU A 102 -14.08 3.17 -25.42
CA GLU A 102 -14.67 4.46 -25.83
C GLU A 102 -14.26 5.56 -24.87
N GLU A 103 -13.83 6.71 -25.37
CA GLU A 103 -13.47 7.89 -24.57
C GLU A 103 -14.71 8.42 -23.84
N LYS A 104 -14.72 8.36 -22.51
CA LYS A 104 -15.82 8.84 -21.67
C LYS A 104 -15.48 10.08 -20.87
N THR A 105 -14.21 10.27 -20.54
CA THR A 105 -13.68 11.44 -19.84
C THR A 105 -12.66 12.12 -20.76
N PRO A 106 -12.69 13.45 -20.91
CA PRO A 106 -11.72 14.18 -21.71
C PRO A 106 -10.30 13.92 -21.24
N ILE A 107 -9.39 13.69 -22.18
CA ILE A 107 -7.99 13.37 -21.90
C ILE A 107 -7.17 14.65 -21.95
N HIS A 108 -6.45 14.94 -20.88
CA HIS A 108 -5.52 16.05 -20.81
C HIS A 108 -4.11 15.63 -21.23
N ASP A 109 -3.45 16.51 -22.01
CA ASP A 109 -2.09 16.26 -22.46
C ASP A 109 -1.09 16.47 -21.32
N LEU A 110 -0.39 15.43 -20.93
CA LEU A 110 0.67 15.51 -19.93
C LEU A 110 1.94 16.11 -20.57
N LYS A 111 2.30 17.31 -20.17
CA LYS A 111 3.50 18.00 -20.62
C LYS A 111 4.54 18.04 -19.52
N GLY A 112 5.79 17.76 -19.86
CA GLY A 112 6.92 17.89 -18.94
C GLY A 112 7.82 16.65 -18.93
N TRP A 113 9.13 16.89 -18.95
CA TRP A 113 10.14 15.83 -18.95
C TRP A 113 10.18 15.05 -17.62
N THR A 114 9.69 15.64 -16.54
CA THR A 114 9.61 15.02 -15.19
C THR A 114 8.75 13.76 -15.17
N TYR A 115 7.75 13.65 -16.05
CA TYR A 115 6.95 12.44 -16.20
C TYR A 115 7.62 11.41 -17.11
N TRP A 116 8.15 11.88 -18.23
CA TRP A 116 8.65 10.99 -19.26
C TRP A 116 9.95 10.30 -18.91
N LEU A 117 10.88 11.01 -18.27
CA LEU A 117 12.19 10.47 -17.96
C LEU A 117 12.16 9.26 -17.03
N PRO A 118 11.50 9.31 -15.85
CA PRO A 118 11.40 8.14 -14.97
C PRO A 118 10.70 6.95 -15.63
N LEU A 119 9.61 7.21 -16.36
CA LEU A 119 8.88 6.18 -17.08
C LEU A 119 9.70 5.55 -18.20
N ALA A 120 10.47 6.35 -18.95
CA ALA A 120 11.34 5.84 -20.03
C ALA A 120 12.46 4.95 -19.46
N VAL A 121 13.12 5.37 -18.39
CA VAL A 121 14.15 4.56 -17.72
C VAL A 121 13.56 3.25 -17.21
N LEU A 122 12.45 3.30 -16.50
CA LEU A 122 11.79 2.09 -15.98
C LEU A 122 11.23 1.21 -17.10
N LEU A 123 10.80 1.78 -18.22
CA LEU A 123 10.35 1.05 -19.39
C LEU A 123 11.48 0.17 -19.94
N VAL A 124 12.66 0.75 -20.15
CA VAL A 124 13.84 0.01 -20.62
C VAL A 124 14.23 -1.08 -19.61
N LEU A 125 14.27 -0.76 -18.33
CA LEU A 125 14.60 -1.72 -17.26
C LEU A 125 13.53 -2.81 -17.06
N SER A 126 12.33 -2.62 -17.55
CA SER A 126 11.26 -3.63 -17.52
C SER A 126 11.30 -4.62 -18.68
N THR A 127 12.15 -4.37 -19.67
CA THR A 127 12.46 -5.33 -20.76
C THR A 127 13.50 -6.35 -20.32
N ALA A 128 13.94 -7.23 -21.23
CA ALA A 128 15.03 -8.17 -21.03
C ALA A 128 16.35 -7.51 -20.60
N VAL A 129 16.55 -6.21 -20.91
CA VAL A 129 17.72 -5.44 -20.46
C VAL A 129 17.81 -5.41 -18.92
N GLY A 130 16.67 -5.27 -18.24
CA GLY A 130 16.64 -5.31 -16.77
C GLY A 130 17.03 -6.67 -16.18
N ALA A 131 16.82 -7.75 -16.91
CA ALA A 131 17.24 -9.08 -16.48
C ALA A 131 18.77 -9.27 -16.53
N MET A 132 19.48 -8.46 -17.31
CA MET A 132 20.95 -8.48 -17.38
C MET A 132 21.59 -7.79 -16.16
N ILE A 133 20.82 -7.03 -15.39
CA ILE A 133 21.30 -6.35 -14.18
C ILE A 133 21.21 -7.35 -13.02
N HIS A 134 22.34 -7.95 -12.69
CA HIS A 134 22.46 -8.81 -11.52
C HIS A 134 22.94 -7.98 -10.34
N PRO A 135 22.12 -7.69 -9.33
CA PRO A 135 22.58 -7.02 -8.13
C PRO A 135 23.61 -7.92 -7.42
N PRO A 136 24.67 -7.37 -6.82
CA PRO A 136 25.69 -8.14 -6.11
C PRO A 136 25.14 -8.61 -4.76
N LEU A 137 24.13 -9.48 -4.80
CA LEU A 137 23.50 -10.06 -3.61
C LEU A 137 24.13 -11.39 -3.20
N ALA A 138 25.15 -11.86 -3.95
CA ALA A 138 25.93 -13.03 -3.59
C ALA A 138 26.57 -12.82 -2.20
N GLY A 139 26.22 -13.67 -1.24
CA GLY A 139 26.69 -13.59 0.14
C GLY A 139 25.89 -12.71 1.09
N VAL A 140 24.91 -11.94 0.61
CA VAL A 140 24.01 -11.12 1.45
C VAL A 140 22.75 -11.89 1.84
N LEU A 141 22.23 -12.71 0.92
CA LEU A 141 21.08 -13.57 1.20
C LEU A 141 21.55 -14.94 1.69
N PRO A 142 20.83 -15.54 2.66
CA PRO A 142 21.13 -16.92 3.08
C PRO A 142 21.09 -17.86 1.86
N GLN A 143 22.04 -18.78 1.77
CA GLN A 143 22.10 -19.80 0.70
C GLN A 143 20.99 -20.86 0.80
N SER A 144 19.90 -20.58 1.49
CA SER A 144 18.75 -21.46 1.67
C SER A 144 18.04 -21.84 0.37
N PHE A 145 18.40 -21.19 -0.76
CA PHE A 145 17.78 -21.41 -2.07
C PHE A 145 18.65 -22.20 -3.04
N SER A 146 19.79 -22.74 -2.63
CA SER A 146 20.75 -23.39 -3.54
C SER A 146 20.65 -24.91 -3.62
N VAL A 147 19.52 -25.51 -3.26
CA VAL A 147 19.32 -26.95 -3.50
C VAL A 147 18.70 -27.14 -4.88
N ILE A 148 19.49 -26.89 -5.92
CA ILE A 148 19.19 -27.35 -7.25
C ILE A 148 19.39 -28.89 -7.21
N HIS A 149 18.30 -29.64 -7.25
CA HIS A 149 18.37 -31.07 -7.43
C HIS A 149 18.67 -31.38 -8.91
N PRO A 150 19.88 -31.82 -9.27
CA PRO A 150 20.26 -32.05 -10.67
C PRO A 150 19.39 -33.11 -11.36
N GLU A 151 18.73 -33.98 -10.59
CA GLU A 151 17.84 -35.02 -11.13
C GLU A 151 16.52 -34.47 -11.70
N VAL A 152 16.13 -33.25 -11.37
CA VAL A 152 14.85 -32.65 -11.77
C VAL A 152 14.99 -31.71 -12.99
N GLU A 153 16.22 -31.47 -13.47
CA GLU A 153 16.49 -30.56 -14.59
C GLU A 153 15.69 -30.90 -15.85
N HIS A 154 15.41 -32.19 -16.08
CA HIS A 154 14.57 -32.67 -17.18
C HIS A 154 13.12 -32.17 -17.12
N GLY A 155 12.60 -31.78 -15.94
CA GLY A 155 11.26 -31.24 -15.74
C GLY A 155 11.14 -29.74 -16.00
N LYS A 156 12.24 -29.00 -16.01
CA LYS A 156 12.25 -27.52 -16.11
C LYS A 156 11.53 -27.04 -17.36
N HIS A 157 11.89 -27.59 -18.50
CA HIS A 157 11.31 -27.20 -19.77
C HIS A 157 9.79 -27.50 -19.85
N THR A 158 9.35 -28.60 -19.24
CA THR A 158 7.93 -28.95 -19.16
C THR A 158 7.16 -27.97 -18.27
N ALA A 159 7.71 -27.61 -17.12
CA ALA A 159 7.09 -26.65 -16.21
C ALA A 159 6.99 -25.25 -16.85
N GLU A 160 8.06 -24.78 -17.48
CA GLU A 160 8.09 -23.52 -18.23
C GLU A 160 7.05 -23.50 -19.36
N MET A 161 6.92 -24.59 -20.14
CA MET A 161 5.91 -24.70 -21.18
C MET A 161 4.49 -24.64 -20.65
N ILE A 162 4.21 -25.29 -19.52
CA ILE A 162 2.88 -25.22 -18.87
C ILE A 162 2.55 -23.79 -18.45
N VAL A 163 3.48 -23.09 -17.82
CA VAL A 163 3.28 -21.69 -17.39
C VAL A 163 3.08 -20.76 -18.58
N MET A 164 3.89 -20.94 -19.62
CA MET A 164 3.77 -20.15 -20.86
C MET A 164 2.42 -20.42 -21.56
N ALA A 165 2.00 -21.68 -21.64
CA ALA A 165 0.69 -22.04 -22.20
C ALA A 165 -0.46 -21.43 -21.40
N ALA A 166 -0.39 -21.45 -20.06
CA ALA A 166 -1.38 -20.83 -19.18
C ALA A 166 -1.43 -19.32 -19.39
N MET A 167 -0.28 -18.64 -19.50
CA MET A 167 -0.18 -17.21 -19.76
C MET A 167 -0.80 -16.86 -21.12
N LEU A 168 -0.44 -17.57 -22.18
CA LEU A 168 -0.98 -17.35 -23.53
C LEU A 168 -2.48 -17.61 -23.58
N ALA A 169 -2.95 -18.69 -22.95
CA ALA A 169 -4.38 -18.98 -22.84
C ALA A 169 -5.12 -17.82 -22.13
N GLY A 170 -4.54 -17.28 -21.04
CA GLY A 170 -5.09 -16.12 -20.35
C GLY A 170 -5.18 -14.86 -21.22
N LEU A 171 -4.16 -14.58 -22.04
CA LEU A 171 -4.19 -13.48 -22.99
C LEU A 171 -5.26 -13.69 -24.07
N ILE A 172 -5.38 -14.90 -24.63
CA ILE A 172 -6.38 -15.23 -25.64
C ILE A 172 -7.79 -15.09 -25.07
N VAL A 173 -8.04 -15.61 -23.88
CA VAL A 173 -9.32 -15.48 -23.18
C VAL A 173 -9.62 -14.01 -22.87
N GLY A 174 -8.65 -13.26 -22.40
CA GLY A 174 -8.78 -11.81 -22.15
C GLY A 174 -9.12 -11.04 -23.42
N ALA A 175 -8.43 -11.33 -24.53
CA ALA A 175 -8.71 -10.72 -25.81
C ALA A 175 -10.11 -11.07 -26.32
N PHE A 176 -10.52 -12.33 -26.23
CA PHE A 176 -11.85 -12.75 -26.61
C PHE A 176 -12.93 -12.05 -25.80
N LEU A 177 -12.81 -12.05 -24.49
CA LEU A 177 -13.84 -11.49 -23.59
C LEU A 177 -13.95 -9.96 -23.69
N PHE A 178 -12.85 -9.24 -23.83
CA PHE A 178 -12.86 -7.79 -23.71
C PHE A 178 -12.65 -7.06 -25.05
N ALA A 179 -11.87 -7.62 -25.97
CA ALA A 179 -11.66 -7.02 -27.29
C ALA A 179 -12.75 -7.40 -28.29
N LEU A 180 -13.03 -8.70 -28.43
CA LEU A 180 -14.01 -9.18 -29.42
C LEU A 180 -15.45 -9.09 -28.92
N ASP A 181 -15.73 -9.65 -27.73
CA ASP A 181 -17.09 -9.67 -27.17
C ASP A 181 -17.49 -8.36 -26.46
N LYS A 182 -16.55 -7.45 -26.27
CA LYS A 182 -16.76 -6.15 -25.56
C LYS A 182 -17.38 -6.35 -24.16
N GLY A 183 -17.08 -7.45 -23.49
CA GLY A 183 -17.57 -7.76 -22.15
C GLY A 183 -19.03 -8.20 -22.06
N ARG A 184 -19.71 -8.49 -23.16
CA ARG A 184 -21.14 -8.90 -23.16
C ARG A 184 -21.34 -10.23 -22.43
N ILE A 185 -20.46 -11.21 -22.65
CA ILE A 185 -20.52 -12.51 -21.96
C ILE A 185 -20.38 -12.32 -20.45
N VAL A 186 -19.40 -11.50 -20.02
CA VAL A 186 -19.17 -11.18 -18.60
C VAL A 186 -20.39 -10.48 -18.01
N SER A 187 -20.96 -9.51 -18.70
CA SER A 187 -22.19 -8.80 -18.28
C SER A 187 -23.37 -9.74 -18.14
N LYS A 188 -23.59 -10.64 -19.09
CA LYS A 188 -24.64 -11.66 -19.00
C LYS A 188 -24.43 -12.60 -17.82
N PHE A 189 -23.18 -13.08 -17.62
CA PHE A 189 -22.87 -13.95 -16.50
C PHE A 189 -23.12 -13.29 -15.15
N THR A 190 -22.71 -12.02 -14.97
CA THR A 190 -22.93 -11.27 -13.71
C THR A 190 -24.40 -10.98 -13.42
N GLN A 191 -25.30 -11.12 -14.40
CA GLN A 191 -26.75 -11.01 -14.19
C GLN A 191 -27.37 -12.32 -13.67
N THR A 192 -26.70 -13.45 -13.78
CA THR A 192 -27.15 -14.74 -13.20
C THR A 192 -27.05 -14.71 -11.67
N GLY A 193 -27.80 -15.56 -10.98
CA GLY A 193 -27.76 -15.66 -9.50
C GLY A 193 -26.38 -15.98 -8.97
N LEU A 194 -25.71 -16.98 -9.57
CA LEU A 194 -24.33 -17.37 -9.22
C LEU A 194 -23.33 -16.24 -9.54
N GLY A 195 -23.47 -15.64 -10.73
CA GLY A 195 -22.58 -14.55 -11.15
C GLY A 195 -22.69 -13.32 -10.27
N ARG A 196 -23.89 -12.97 -9.81
CA ARG A 196 -24.10 -11.87 -8.82
C ARG A 196 -23.46 -12.17 -7.49
N ALA A 197 -23.61 -13.40 -6.98
CA ALA A 197 -23.00 -13.80 -5.72
C ALA A 197 -21.46 -13.75 -5.81
N LEU A 198 -20.87 -14.32 -6.84
CA LEU A 198 -19.42 -14.29 -7.08
C LEU A 198 -18.92 -12.85 -7.26
N ASN A 199 -19.62 -12.02 -8.05
CA ASN A 199 -19.25 -10.63 -8.23
C ASN A 199 -19.30 -9.85 -6.91
N TYR A 200 -20.33 -10.07 -6.10
CA TYR A 200 -20.46 -9.44 -4.78
C TYR A 200 -19.29 -9.84 -3.87
N TRP A 201 -18.99 -11.14 -3.77
CA TRP A 201 -17.89 -11.65 -2.94
C TRP A 201 -16.52 -11.13 -3.40
N CYS A 202 -16.26 -11.18 -4.72
CA CYS A 202 -15.01 -10.66 -5.27
C CYS A 202 -14.87 -9.15 -5.10
N TYR A 203 -15.97 -8.40 -5.27
CA TYR A 203 -15.96 -6.94 -5.12
C TYR A 203 -15.68 -6.51 -3.67
N HIS A 204 -16.15 -7.30 -2.69
CA HIS A 204 -15.90 -7.05 -1.27
C HIS A 204 -14.62 -7.77 -0.75
N GLY A 205 -13.66 -8.04 -1.62
CA GLY A 205 -12.38 -8.62 -1.25
C GLY A 205 -12.53 -9.99 -0.55
N LEU A 206 -13.51 -10.82 -0.98
CA LEU A 206 -13.83 -12.12 -0.37
C LEU A 206 -14.15 -12.04 1.13
N GLY A 207 -14.58 -10.86 1.60
CA GLY A 207 -14.88 -10.60 3.02
C GLY A 207 -13.65 -10.22 3.88
N PHE A 208 -12.45 -10.26 3.33
CA PHE A 208 -11.24 -9.87 4.07
C PHE A 208 -11.29 -8.41 4.50
N ASP A 209 -11.78 -7.49 3.66
CA ASP A 209 -11.90 -6.08 4.01
C ASP A 209 -12.79 -5.87 5.26
N ALA A 210 -13.91 -6.59 5.33
CA ALA A 210 -14.80 -6.56 6.49
C ALA A 210 -14.12 -7.16 7.74
N LEU A 211 -13.35 -8.24 7.57
CA LEU A 211 -12.57 -8.85 8.66
C LEU A 211 -11.53 -7.85 9.19
N TYR A 212 -10.75 -7.22 8.31
CA TYR A 212 -9.77 -6.21 8.70
C TYR A 212 -10.42 -5.00 9.37
N ASP A 213 -11.56 -4.55 8.86
CA ASP A 213 -12.30 -3.45 9.48
C ASP A 213 -12.72 -3.78 10.92
N ILE A 214 -13.25 -4.99 11.15
CA ILE A 214 -13.69 -5.42 12.48
C ILE A 214 -12.53 -5.66 13.43
N VAL A 215 -11.45 -6.32 12.95
CA VAL A 215 -10.36 -6.79 13.84
C VAL A 215 -9.33 -5.68 14.10
N PHE A 216 -9.06 -4.82 13.14
CA PHE A 216 -7.99 -3.83 13.26
C PHE A 216 -8.50 -2.39 13.22
N VAL A 217 -9.33 -2.02 12.23
CA VAL A 217 -9.72 -0.62 12.04
C VAL A 217 -10.64 -0.13 13.15
N LYS A 218 -11.70 -0.85 13.45
CA LYS A 218 -12.65 -0.46 14.52
C LYS A 218 -12.02 -0.41 15.91
N PRO A 219 -11.22 -1.40 16.36
CA PRO A 219 -10.52 -1.31 17.63
C PRO A 219 -9.54 -0.13 17.67
N PHE A 220 -8.78 0.09 16.60
CA PHE A 220 -7.87 1.23 16.52
C PHE A 220 -8.61 2.57 16.62
N LEU A 221 -9.72 2.73 15.90
CA LEU A 221 -10.55 3.93 15.98
C LEU A 221 -11.20 4.10 17.35
N LEU A 222 -11.58 2.98 18.01
CA LEU A 222 -12.11 3.01 19.38
C LEU A 222 -11.04 3.53 20.35
N ILE A 223 -9.83 2.98 20.27
CA ILE A 223 -8.69 3.44 21.09
C ILE A 223 -8.41 4.92 20.81
N GLY A 224 -8.39 5.32 19.54
CA GLY A 224 -8.22 6.73 19.15
C GLY A 224 -9.30 7.64 19.73
N LYS A 225 -10.56 7.19 19.76
CA LYS A 225 -11.66 7.93 20.42
C LYS A 225 -11.49 8.03 21.94
N LEU A 226 -11.04 6.97 22.57
CA LEU A 226 -10.80 6.95 24.02
C LEU A 226 -9.64 7.89 24.42
N ILE A 227 -8.58 7.93 23.58
CA ILE A 227 -7.42 8.79 23.84
C ILE A 227 -7.67 10.23 23.37
N LYS A 228 -8.65 10.48 22.50
CA LYS A 228 -8.93 11.82 21.95
C LYS A 228 -9.08 12.92 23.00
N ASN A 229 -9.61 12.59 24.18
CA ASN A 229 -9.77 13.54 25.30
C ASN A 229 -8.51 13.62 26.17
N ASP A 230 -7.45 12.98 25.71
CA ASP A 230 -6.14 12.96 26.33
C ASP A 230 -6.18 12.75 27.85
N PRO A 231 -6.55 11.54 28.31
CA PRO A 231 -6.62 11.26 29.75
C PRO A 231 -5.26 11.39 30.41
N ILE A 232 -4.17 11.28 29.63
CA ILE A 232 -2.80 11.44 30.13
C ILE A 232 -2.52 12.93 30.34
N ASP A 233 -2.86 13.78 29.39
CA ASP A 233 -2.68 15.24 29.48
C ASP A 233 -3.56 15.84 30.59
N ARG A 234 -4.74 15.24 30.82
CA ARG A 234 -5.60 15.62 31.93
C ARG A 234 -4.94 15.42 33.31
N THR A 235 -4.09 14.41 33.47
CA THR A 235 -3.33 14.19 34.70
C THR A 235 -2.26 15.25 34.90
N TRP A 236 -1.63 15.72 33.82
CA TRP A 236 -0.66 16.82 33.87
C TRP A 236 -1.28 18.18 34.19
N ASN A 237 -2.56 18.37 33.89
CA ASN A 237 -3.30 19.60 34.24
C ASN A 237 -3.47 19.77 35.76
N ILE A 238 -3.19 18.74 36.57
CA ILE A 238 -3.15 18.81 38.02
C ILE A 238 -1.99 19.71 38.48
N LEU A 239 -0.83 19.69 37.82
CA LEU A 239 0.33 20.49 38.19
C LEU A 239 0.07 22.00 38.12
N PRO A 240 -0.48 22.56 37.01
CA PRO A 240 -0.91 23.97 36.98
C PRO A 240 -1.96 24.27 38.00
N ALA A 241 -2.93 23.39 38.28
CA ALA A 241 -3.96 23.59 39.29
C ALA A 241 -3.37 23.65 40.71
N LEU A 242 -2.42 22.79 41.06
CA LEU A 242 -1.68 22.82 42.32
C LEU A 242 -0.84 24.07 42.40
N SER A 243 -0.16 24.48 41.35
CA SER A 243 0.62 25.73 41.33
C SER A 243 -0.26 26.96 41.53
N LEU A 244 -1.43 27.03 40.90
CA LEU A 244 -2.40 28.11 41.09
C LEU A 244 -2.99 28.09 42.52
N ALA A 245 -3.27 26.95 43.08
CA ALA A 245 -3.71 26.84 44.45
C ALA A 245 -2.63 27.28 45.42
N GLY A 246 -1.39 26.85 45.24
CA GLY A 246 -0.23 27.31 46.02
C GLY A 246 -0.02 28.82 45.91
N ASN A 247 -0.16 29.39 44.70
CA ASN A 247 -0.07 30.84 44.49
C ASN A 247 -1.18 31.58 45.26
N ARG A 248 -2.43 31.07 45.25
CA ARG A 248 -3.52 31.69 45.99
C ARG A 248 -3.26 31.70 47.51
N VAL A 249 -2.71 30.62 48.05
CA VAL A 249 -2.34 30.52 49.43
C VAL A 249 -1.20 31.49 49.75
N ALA A 250 -0.15 31.53 48.92
CA ALA A 250 0.96 32.43 49.07
C ALA A 250 0.54 33.91 49.01
N THR A 251 -0.31 34.30 48.04
CA THR A 251 -0.85 35.66 47.93
C THR A 251 -1.76 36.05 49.08
N TRP A 252 -2.42 35.10 49.73
CA TRP A 252 -3.20 35.40 50.93
C TRP A 252 -2.32 35.90 52.09
N PHE A 253 -1.10 35.39 52.21
CA PHE A 253 -0.09 35.87 53.15
C PHE A 253 0.62 37.17 52.72
N GLN A 254 0.55 37.51 51.44
CA GLN A 254 1.17 38.69 50.86
C GLN A 254 0.12 39.79 50.58
N SER A 255 -0.28 40.47 51.60
CA SER A 255 -1.30 41.53 51.54
C SER A 255 -0.83 42.78 50.74
N GLY A 256 0.47 42.90 50.39
CA GLY A 256 1.06 44.07 49.74
C GLY A 256 1.11 45.31 50.62
N SER A 257 0.65 45.22 51.88
CA SER A 257 0.62 46.32 52.83
C SER A 257 1.82 46.27 53.77
N ILE A 258 2.68 47.31 53.73
CA ILE A 258 3.83 47.42 54.62
C ILE A 258 3.40 47.35 56.08
N ARG A 259 2.24 47.92 56.41
CA ARG A 259 1.66 47.85 57.79
C ARG A 259 1.30 46.41 58.17
N GLY A 260 0.78 45.60 57.24
CA GLY A 260 0.47 44.20 57.47
C GLY A 260 1.73 43.37 57.72
N TYR A 261 2.79 43.58 56.96
CA TYR A 261 4.07 42.89 57.16
C TYR A 261 4.73 43.32 58.47
N ALA A 262 4.72 44.61 58.87
CA ALA A 262 5.23 45.07 60.12
C ALA A 262 4.45 44.47 61.31
N ALA A 263 3.13 44.41 61.21
CA ALA A 263 2.28 43.76 62.26
C ALA A 263 2.57 42.26 62.38
N SER A 264 2.69 41.53 61.28
CA SER A 264 3.00 40.07 61.25
C SER A 264 4.40 39.80 61.83
N PHE A 265 5.39 40.63 61.50
CA PHE A 265 6.74 40.53 62.00
C PHE A 265 6.76 40.81 63.52
N GLY A 266 6.07 41.87 63.97
CA GLY A 266 5.95 42.21 65.40
C GLY A 266 5.26 41.10 66.20
N LEU A 267 4.20 40.54 65.66
CA LEU A 267 3.48 39.44 66.30
C LEU A 267 4.35 38.16 66.33
N GLY A 268 5.10 37.83 65.30
CA GLY A 268 6.04 36.73 65.27
C GLY A 268 7.17 36.90 66.31
N MET A 269 7.73 38.09 66.42
CA MET A 269 8.71 38.40 67.46
C MET A 269 8.13 38.24 68.88
N ALA A 270 6.94 38.75 69.11
CA ALA A 270 6.27 38.62 70.44
C ALA A 270 6.03 37.11 70.81
N VAL A 271 5.54 36.31 69.88
CA VAL A 271 5.37 34.86 70.07
C VAL A 271 6.71 34.18 70.38
N LEU A 272 7.75 34.52 69.66
CA LEU A 272 9.08 33.93 69.82
C LEU A 272 9.67 34.30 71.19
N LEU A 273 9.50 35.56 71.66
CA LEU A 273 9.91 36.01 73.01
C LEU A 273 9.15 35.26 74.11
N VAL A 274 7.85 35.06 73.94
CA VAL A 274 7.05 34.26 74.90
C VAL A 274 7.52 32.82 74.98
N LEU A 275 7.80 32.18 73.83
CA LEU A 275 8.33 30.84 73.79
C LEU A 275 9.70 30.72 74.45
N VAL A 276 10.60 31.68 74.18
CA VAL A 276 11.92 31.74 74.84
C VAL A 276 11.79 31.93 76.32
N MET A 277 10.91 32.83 76.78
CA MET A 277 10.66 33.02 78.24
C MET A 277 10.11 31.77 78.90
N MET A 278 9.20 31.03 78.25
CA MET A 278 8.70 29.76 78.72
C MET A 278 9.78 28.66 78.77
N MET A 279 10.77 28.69 77.92
CA MET A 279 11.89 27.74 77.90
C MET A 279 12.94 28.07 78.95
N ILE A 280 13.18 29.36 79.27
CA ILE A 280 14.17 29.80 80.23
C ILE A 280 13.59 29.76 81.68
N GLY A 281 12.26 29.88 81.81
CA GLY A 281 11.56 29.87 83.08
C GLY A 281 11.28 28.46 83.70
N LYS A 282 11.86 27.44 83.02
CA LYS A 282 11.96 26.07 83.56
C LYS A 282 13.40 25.77 83.97
#